data_f9ef681065e1c46bbf70d84e30af5cbd
#
_entry.id   f9ef681065e1c46bbf70d84e30af5cbd
#
_cell.length_a   1.000
_cell.length_b   1.000
_cell.length_c   1.000
_cell.angle_alpha   90.00
_cell.angle_beta   90.00
_cell.angle_gamma   90.00
#
_symmetry.space_group_name_H-M   'P 1'
#
loop_
_entity.id
_entity.type
_entity.pdbx_description
1 polymer ?
#
loop_
_entity_poly.entity_id
_entity_poly.type
_entity_poly.pdbx_seq_one_letter_code
_entity_poly.pdbx_strand_id
1 'polypeptide(L)'
;MSSIDLAGGEKMQSLQSRKHILDLDDFSKKEILEILDSAQSMREILDRNIKKVPSLRGKVILTVFLEPSTRTRISFEQAGKILSADVINISGSGSSIEKGESLL
;
A
#
# COMPACT_ATOMS: atom_id res chain seq x y z
N MET A 1 -8.83 15.52 8.01
CA MET A 1 -8.68 15.58 8.43
C MET A 1 -8.29 15.74 9.20
N SER A 2 -7.87 15.79 9.36
CA SER A 2 -7.36 15.83 9.99
C SER A 2 -7.21 15.86 10.87
N SER A 3 -7.08 15.87 11.07
CA SER A 3 -6.79 15.79 11.78
C SER A 3 -6.67 15.97 12.64
N ILE A 4 -6.60 16.10 12.82
CA ILE A 4 -6.38 16.24 13.54
C ILE A 4 -6.36 16.56 14.28
N ASP A 5 -6.26 16.82 14.46
CA ASP A 5 -6.06 17.06 15.18
C ASP A 5 -6.36 17.54 15.84
N LEU A 6 -6.55 17.67 15.81
CA LEU A 6 -6.83 18.10 16.40
C LEU A 6 -7.09 18.20 17.44
N ALA A 7 -7.26 18.19 17.39
CA ALA A 7 -7.46 18.23 18.44
C ALA A 7 -6.70 17.96 19.29
N GLY A 8 -6.63 17.98 19.65
CA GLY A 8 -5.83 17.64 20.44
C GLY A 8 -4.70 17.28 20.09
N GLY A 9 -4.68 17.50 19.30
CA GLY A 9 -3.55 17.36 19.01
C GLY A 9 -2.76 16.39 19.35
N GLU A 10 -2.99 15.69 19.65
CA GLU A 10 -2.26 14.89 19.96
C GLU A 10 -1.47 14.60 19.15
N LYS A 11 -0.55 14.33 19.31
CA LYS A 11 0.40 14.00 18.67
C LYS A 11 0.34 12.71 18.23
N MET A 12 -0.66 12.05 18.10
CA MET A 12 -0.69 10.82 17.57
C MET A 12 -0.27 10.87 16.21
N GLN A 13 0.55 9.97 15.77
CA GLN A 13 0.95 9.84 14.41
C GLN A 13 -0.25 9.40 13.61
N SER A 14 -0.58 10.08 12.54
CA SER A 14 -1.66 9.65 11.67
C SER A 14 -1.12 8.72 10.60
N LEU A 15 -2.00 8.01 9.95
CA LEU A 15 -1.58 7.13 8.86
C LEU A 15 -0.93 7.93 7.75
N GLN A 16 -1.40 9.13 7.51
CA GLN A 16 -0.88 9.93 6.42
C GLN A 16 0.52 10.44 6.67
N SER A 17 0.96 10.46 7.90
CA SER A 17 2.31 10.90 8.20
C SER A 17 3.29 9.74 8.23
N ARG A 18 2.82 8.52 8.08
CA ARG A 18 3.72 7.38 8.03
C ARG A 18 4.33 7.26 6.66
N LYS A 19 5.61 7.04 6.61
CA LYS A 19 6.30 6.76 5.36
C LYS A 19 6.46 5.29 5.11
N HIS A 20 6.52 4.49 6.16
CA HIS A 20 6.81 3.06 6.03
C HIS A 20 5.90 2.26 6.93
N ILE A 21 5.57 1.07 6.49
CA ILE A 21 4.85 0.10 7.30
C ILE A 21 5.76 -1.10 7.44
N LEU A 22 6.38 -1.22 8.59
CA LEU A 22 7.37 -2.27 8.81
C LEU A 22 6.88 -3.36 9.74
N ASP A 23 6.04 -3.00 10.70
CA ASP A 23 5.60 -3.96 11.71
C ASP A 23 4.32 -3.46 12.33
N LEU A 24 3.40 -4.35 12.59
CA LEU A 24 2.15 -3.99 13.23
C LEU A 24 2.35 -3.52 14.66
N ASP A 25 3.42 -3.94 15.30
CA ASP A 25 3.69 -3.52 16.66
C ASP A 25 3.83 -2.01 16.77
N ASP A 26 4.13 -1.36 15.65
CA ASP A 26 4.31 0.07 15.63
C ASP A 26 3.00 0.82 15.45
N PHE A 27 1.88 0.14 15.36
CA PHE A 27 0.60 0.76 15.09
C PHE A 27 -0.24 0.83 16.35
N SER A 28 -0.93 1.96 16.54
CA SER A 28 -1.91 2.04 17.60
C SER A 28 -3.19 1.36 17.16
N LYS A 29 -4.04 1.06 18.11
CA LYS A 29 -5.33 0.48 17.80
C LYS A 29 -6.12 1.40 16.88
N LYS A 30 -6.05 2.69 17.11
CA LYS A 30 -6.78 3.65 16.30
C LYS A 30 -6.28 3.61 14.85
N GLU A 31 -4.98 3.51 14.64
CA GLU A 31 -4.46 3.42 13.30
C GLU A 31 -4.91 2.15 12.59
N ILE A 32 -4.93 1.04 13.31
CA ILE A 32 -5.39 -0.22 12.73
C ILE A 32 -6.84 -0.12 12.31
N LEU A 33 -7.68 0.49 13.16
CA LEU A 33 -9.08 0.65 12.83
C LEU A 33 -9.27 1.58 11.64
N GLU A 34 -8.43 2.59 11.50
CA GLU A 34 -8.51 3.47 10.35
C GLU A 34 -8.18 2.75 9.06
N ILE A 35 -7.21 1.85 9.11
CA ILE A 35 -6.87 1.06 7.93
C ILE A 35 -8.05 0.18 7.53
N LEU A 36 -8.68 -0.46 8.51
CA LEU A 36 -9.80 -1.35 8.22
C LEU A 36 -10.99 -0.57 7.66
N ASP A 37 -11.23 0.63 8.19
CA ASP A 37 -12.29 1.47 7.66
C ASP A 37 -11.99 1.89 6.22
N SER A 38 -10.76 2.27 5.95
CA SER A 38 -10.36 2.64 4.58
C SER A 38 -10.50 1.47 3.65
N ALA A 39 -10.15 0.28 4.09
CA ALA A 39 -10.29 -0.90 3.27
C ALA A 39 -11.75 -1.16 2.91
N GLN A 40 -12.64 -0.93 3.87
CA GLN A 40 -14.06 -1.12 3.62
C GLN A 40 -14.55 -0.15 2.55
N SER A 41 -14.12 1.10 2.61
CA SER A 41 -14.48 2.08 1.61
C SER A 41 -13.92 1.72 0.24
N MET A 42 -12.71 1.25 0.21
CA MET A 42 -12.09 0.89 -1.06
C MET A 42 -12.72 -0.35 -1.68
N ARG A 43 -13.28 -1.21 -0.86
CA ARG A 43 -13.95 -2.38 -1.37
C ARG A 43 -15.09 -2.00 -2.31
N GLU A 44 -15.71 -0.86 -2.07
CA GLU A 44 -16.81 -0.42 -2.90
C GLU A 44 -16.37 -0.13 -4.33
N ILE A 45 -15.10 0.18 -4.52
CA ILE A 45 -14.57 0.42 -5.86
C ILE A 45 -14.67 -0.86 -6.68
N LEU A 46 -14.49 -1.99 -6.05
CA LEU A 46 -14.54 -3.28 -6.75
C LEU A 46 -15.94 -3.64 -7.21
N ASP A 47 -16.95 -3.00 -6.65
CA ASP A 47 -18.32 -3.26 -7.04
C ASP A 47 -18.80 -2.37 -8.16
N ARG A 48 -17.97 -1.45 -8.61
CA ARG A 48 -18.34 -0.55 -9.69
C ARG A 48 -18.20 -1.22 -11.04
N ASN A 49 -18.91 -0.69 -12.02
CA ASN A 49 -18.70 -1.15 -13.40
C ASN A 49 -17.30 -0.80 -13.87
N ILE A 50 -16.83 0.39 -13.54
CA ILE A 50 -15.46 0.77 -13.84
C ILE A 50 -14.70 0.74 -12.54
N LYS A 51 -13.83 -0.26 -12.40
CA LYS A 51 -13.12 -0.50 -11.16
C LYS A 51 -11.77 0.20 -11.20
N LYS A 52 -11.82 1.52 -11.31
CA LYS A 52 -10.59 2.29 -11.39
C LYS A 52 -10.80 3.70 -10.86
N VAL A 53 -9.87 4.18 -10.08
CA VAL A 53 -9.90 5.55 -9.56
C VAL A 53 -8.50 6.14 -9.71
N PRO A 54 -8.37 7.46 -9.78
CA PRO A 54 -7.09 8.10 -10.09
C PRO A 54 -6.23 8.43 -8.87
N SER A 55 -6.46 7.80 -7.75
CA SER A 55 -5.81 8.19 -6.50
C SER A 55 -4.29 8.18 -6.57
N LEU A 56 -3.70 7.24 -7.30
CA LEU A 56 -2.26 7.14 -7.40
C LEU A 56 -1.75 7.40 -8.81
N ARG A 57 -2.49 8.19 -9.57
CA ARG A 57 -2.05 8.52 -10.90
C ARG A 57 -0.69 9.22 -10.85
N GLY A 58 0.21 8.81 -11.70
CA GLY A 58 1.55 9.38 -11.73
C GLY A 58 2.51 8.77 -10.74
N LYS A 59 2.05 7.83 -9.93
CA LYS A 59 2.92 7.14 -8.97
C LYS A 59 3.36 5.81 -9.56
N VAL A 60 4.52 5.36 -9.11
CA VAL A 60 5.05 4.06 -9.50
C VAL A 60 5.14 3.20 -8.26
N ILE A 61 4.59 2.01 -8.35
CA ILE A 61 4.68 1.05 -7.27
C ILE A 61 5.60 -0.08 -7.70
N LEU A 62 6.61 -0.35 -6.89
CA LEU A 62 7.54 -1.41 -7.17
C LEU A 62 7.24 -2.55 -6.20
N THR A 63 6.88 -3.72 -6.72
CA THR A 63 6.68 -4.86 -5.86
C THR A 63 7.90 -5.76 -5.96
N VAL A 64 8.46 -6.09 -4.81
CA VAL A 64 9.65 -6.92 -4.73
C VAL A 64 9.31 -8.10 -3.83
N PHE A 65 9.09 -9.26 -4.42
CA PHE A 65 8.78 -10.45 -3.66
C PHE A 65 9.92 -11.44 -3.84
N LEU A 66 10.63 -11.69 -2.77
CA LEU A 66 11.79 -12.58 -2.82
C LEU A 66 11.41 -14.04 -2.67
N GLU A 67 10.19 -14.29 -2.28
CA GLU A 67 9.69 -15.65 -2.17
C GLU A 67 8.53 -15.83 -3.12
N PRO A 68 8.26 -17.07 -3.53
CA PRO A 68 7.11 -17.29 -4.41
C PRO A 68 5.82 -16.99 -3.64
N SER A 69 5.20 -15.90 -3.97
CA SER A 69 3.96 -15.47 -3.35
C SER A 69 3.03 -14.94 -4.42
N THR A 70 2.61 -15.84 -5.29
CA THR A 70 1.87 -15.42 -6.47
C THR A 70 0.59 -14.68 -6.11
N ARG A 71 -0.18 -15.22 -5.18
CA ARG A 71 -1.44 -14.60 -4.82
C ARG A 71 -1.24 -13.21 -4.22
N THR A 72 -0.30 -13.10 -3.31
CA THR A 72 -0.04 -11.82 -2.67
C THR A 72 0.48 -10.80 -3.66
N ARG A 73 1.39 -11.22 -4.53
CA ARG A 73 1.94 -10.34 -5.53
C ARG A 73 0.85 -9.81 -6.47
N ILE A 74 -0.04 -10.71 -6.90
CA ILE A 74 -1.11 -10.31 -7.80
C ILE A 74 -2.07 -9.35 -7.11
N SER A 75 -2.35 -9.55 -5.83
CA SER A 75 -3.22 -8.65 -5.10
C SER A 75 -2.64 -7.24 -5.04
N PHE A 76 -1.36 -7.12 -4.76
CA PHE A 76 -0.74 -5.80 -4.72
C PHE A 76 -0.67 -5.17 -6.10
N GLU A 77 -0.38 -5.95 -7.12
CA GLU A 77 -0.34 -5.44 -8.47
C GLU A 77 -1.72 -4.92 -8.89
N GLN A 78 -2.75 -5.69 -8.62
CA GLN A 78 -4.09 -5.29 -8.99
C GLN A 78 -4.52 -4.04 -8.23
N ALA A 79 -4.20 -3.97 -6.96
CA ALA A 79 -4.55 -2.80 -6.17
C ALA A 79 -3.89 -1.54 -6.75
N GLY A 80 -2.62 -1.63 -7.11
CA GLY A 80 -1.94 -0.49 -7.69
C GLY A 80 -2.58 -0.05 -9.00
N LYS A 81 -2.95 -0.98 -9.83
CA LYS A 81 -3.54 -0.66 -11.13
C LYS A 81 -4.94 -0.06 -10.97
N ILE A 82 -5.71 -0.56 -10.03
CA ILE A 82 -7.03 0.00 -9.77
C ILE A 82 -6.91 1.45 -9.31
N LEU A 83 -5.87 1.77 -8.57
CA LEU A 83 -5.64 3.13 -8.10
C LEU A 83 -4.90 3.98 -9.13
N SER A 84 -4.69 3.46 -10.31
CA SER A 84 -4.07 4.16 -11.45
C SER A 84 -2.58 4.41 -11.32
N ALA A 85 -1.92 3.62 -10.50
CA ALA A 85 -0.47 3.67 -10.43
C ALA A 85 0.13 2.78 -11.52
N ASP A 86 1.36 3.06 -11.89
CA ASP A 86 2.13 2.13 -12.70
C ASP A 86 2.75 1.12 -11.74
N VAL A 87 2.70 -0.15 -12.10
CA VAL A 87 3.21 -1.19 -11.23
C VAL A 87 4.32 -1.95 -11.93
N ILE A 88 5.45 -2.06 -11.28
CA ILE A 88 6.58 -2.81 -11.77
C ILE A 88 6.83 -3.95 -10.79
N ASN A 89 6.80 -5.17 -11.30
CA ASN A 89 7.02 -6.35 -10.47
C ASN A 89 8.43 -6.86 -10.68
N ILE A 90 9.12 -7.15 -9.60
CA ILE A 90 10.44 -7.73 -9.65
C ILE A 90 10.39 -9.08 -8.96
N SER A 91 10.79 -10.10 -9.70
CA SER A 91 10.81 -11.45 -9.17
C SER A 91 12.13 -11.72 -8.49
N GLY A 92 12.10 -12.46 -7.41
CA GLY A 92 13.32 -12.84 -6.72
C GLY A 92 14.07 -13.96 -7.39
N SER A 93 13.40 -14.73 -8.24
CA SER A 93 14.00 -15.91 -8.80
C SER A 93 14.70 -15.59 -10.11
N GLY A 94 15.98 -15.83 -10.20
CA GLY A 94 16.73 -15.60 -11.42
C GLY A 94 16.82 -14.16 -11.84
N SER A 95 16.53 -13.24 -10.97
CA SER A 95 16.54 -11.84 -11.29
C SER A 95 17.79 -11.18 -10.72
N SER A 96 18.00 -9.93 -11.05
CA SER A 96 19.11 -9.20 -10.48
C SER A 96 18.97 -8.99 -8.99
N ILE A 97 17.78 -9.14 -8.43
CA ILE A 97 17.62 -9.05 -7.00
C ILE A 97 18.38 -10.16 -6.29
N GLU A 98 18.33 -11.37 -6.84
CA GLU A 98 19.04 -12.47 -6.23
C GLU A 98 20.52 -12.24 -6.21
N LYS A 99 21.03 -11.50 -7.16
CA LYS A 99 22.45 -11.22 -7.19
C LYS A 99 22.82 -10.08 -6.28
N GLY A 100 21.84 -9.38 -5.78
CA GLY A 100 22.07 -8.48 -4.67
C GLY A 100 22.55 -7.13 -5.00
N GLU A 101 22.76 -6.81 -6.27
CA GLU A 101 23.34 -5.56 -6.49
C GLU A 101 22.49 -4.55 -7.13
N SER A 102 21.75 -4.90 -8.11
CA SER A 102 21.19 -3.86 -8.93
C SER A 102 20.12 -3.03 -8.29
N LEU A 103 19.56 -3.45 -7.22
CA LEU A 103 18.58 -2.66 -6.54
C LEU A 103 19.18 -1.84 -5.42
N LEU A 104 20.37 -2.11 -5.06
CA LEU A 104 21.01 -1.43 -3.97
C LEU A 104 22.09 -0.50 -4.47
#